data_e786afc66aef576055b62a4b983b6b51
#
_entry.id   e786afc66aef576055b62a4b983b6b51
#
_cell.length_a   1.000
_cell.length_b   1.000
_cell.length_c   1.000
_cell.angle_alpha   90.00
_cell.angle_beta   90.00
_cell.angle_gamma   90.00
#
_symmetry.space_group_name_H-M   'P 1'
#
loop_
_entity.id
_entity.type
_entity.pdbx_description
1 polymer ?
#
loop_
_entity_poly.entity_id
_entity_poly.type
_entity_poly.pdbx_seq_one_letter_code
_entity_poly.pdbx_strand_id
1 'polypeptide(L)'
;LKFLFFMRLTLLSAADLRAALPMPVAIAAMKSAYADLSTGQATVPLRTPLPVPAVEGVTLFMPAYLPASGLGAKIVSVFPRNLAQGKPMINGIVIALDANTGEPLALCDGGFLTAWRTGAGAGAATELLARPDAKTGALVGCGVQARTQALAIDSARALDSIKVYAPHPDRVQKFIADLQPEVKARLLPAASSAEAVREADVICAATTSSTPVFDGHLLKPGAHVNGVGSFTLQMRELDETTIARSRIFIDSREAALAEAGELVAALKAGQTRVEDWTELGLVAAGQKPGRQLPDEITCFKSVGVAVQDVAALGRALAEAKRLGLGKEVEF
;
A
#
# COMPACT_ATOMS: atom_id res chain seq x y z
N LEU A 1 22.83 -5.13 -44.28
CA LEU A 1 21.59 -5.61 -43.64
C LEU A 1 21.27 -4.64 -42.47
N LYS A 2 20.27 -3.74 -42.67
CA LYS A 2 19.68 -3.01 -41.57
C LYS A 2 18.81 -3.99 -40.78
N PHE A 3 19.27 -4.49 -39.67
CA PHE A 3 18.40 -5.14 -38.70
C PHE A 3 17.47 -4.05 -38.13
N LEU A 4 16.24 -4.00 -38.63
CA LEU A 4 15.16 -3.31 -37.95
C LEU A 4 14.84 -4.11 -36.69
N PHE A 5 15.42 -3.73 -35.57
CA PHE A 5 15.01 -4.25 -34.25
C PHE A 5 13.68 -3.58 -33.92
N PHE A 6 12.58 -4.27 -34.09
CA PHE A 6 11.29 -3.84 -33.55
C PHE A 6 11.28 -4.13 -32.06
N MET A 7 11.08 -3.08 -31.26
CA MET A 7 10.86 -3.23 -29.84
C MET A 7 9.43 -3.72 -29.63
N ARG A 8 9.26 -4.82 -28.88
CA ARG A 8 7.95 -5.36 -28.52
C ARG A 8 7.66 -5.04 -27.07
N LEU A 9 6.48 -4.51 -26.80
CA LEU A 9 6.04 -4.10 -25.47
C LEU A 9 4.66 -4.67 -25.18
N THR A 10 4.49 -5.31 -24.02
CA THR A 10 3.17 -5.76 -23.56
C THR A 10 2.48 -4.63 -22.77
N LEU A 11 1.30 -4.21 -23.20
CA LEU A 11 0.46 -3.26 -22.47
C LEU A 11 -0.51 -4.03 -21.59
N LEU A 12 -0.51 -3.74 -20.27
CA LEU A 12 -1.42 -4.34 -19.30
C LEU A 12 -2.39 -3.30 -18.76
N SER A 13 -3.68 -3.50 -19.02
CA SER A 13 -4.76 -2.67 -18.44
C SER A 13 -5.00 -3.00 -16.97
N ALA A 14 -5.80 -2.19 -16.28
CA ALA A 14 -6.27 -2.48 -14.93
C ALA A 14 -7.00 -3.84 -14.83
N ALA A 15 -7.77 -4.22 -15.86
CA ALA A 15 -8.46 -5.50 -15.91
C ALA A 15 -7.47 -6.67 -16.04
N ASP A 16 -6.45 -6.54 -16.89
CA ASP A 16 -5.40 -7.56 -17.05
C ASP A 16 -4.62 -7.74 -15.74
N LEU A 17 -4.24 -6.63 -15.10
CA LEU A 17 -3.54 -6.64 -13.82
C LEU A 17 -4.37 -7.33 -12.73
N ARG A 18 -5.67 -7.02 -12.67
CA ARG A 18 -6.56 -7.64 -11.69
C ARG A 18 -6.69 -9.15 -11.88
N ALA A 19 -6.77 -9.61 -13.13
CA ALA A 19 -6.87 -11.03 -13.47
C ALA A 19 -5.55 -11.77 -13.22
N ALA A 20 -4.41 -11.14 -13.60
CA ALA A 20 -3.09 -11.73 -13.46
C ALA A 20 -2.53 -11.70 -12.03
N LEU A 21 -3.02 -10.81 -11.16
CA LEU A 21 -2.50 -10.60 -9.82
C LEU A 21 -3.61 -10.62 -8.75
N PRO A 22 -4.24 -11.77 -8.45
CA PRO A 22 -5.19 -11.89 -7.35
C PRO A 22 -4.59 -11.44 -6.02
N MET A 23 -5.42 -10.89 -5.09
CA MET A 23 -4.94 -10.29 -3.85
C MET A 23 -4.01 -11.21 -3.01
N PRO A 24 -4.29 -12.52 -2.81
CA PRO A 24 -3.36 -13.41 -2.10
C PRO A 24 -1.98 -13.50 -2.76
N VAL A 25 -1.94 -13.50 -4.10
CA VAL A 25 -0.69 -13.53 -4.89
C VAL A 25 0.06 -12.20 -4.75
N ALA A 26 -0.67 -11.09 -4.78
CA ALA A 26 -0.11 -9.76 -4.55
C ALA A 26 0.48 -9.63 -3.13
N ILE A 27 -0.22 -10.12 -2.11
CA ILE A 27 0.26 -10.14 -0.71
C ILE A 27 1.57 -10.94 -0.61
N ALA A 28 1.65 -12.11 -1.22
CA ALA A 28 2.87 -12.92 -1.24
C ALA A 28 4.02 -12.18 -1.95
N ALA A 29 3.75 -11.52 -3.07
CA ALA A 29 4.74 -10.71 -3.78
C ALA A 29 5.24 -9.54 -2.92
N MET A 30 4.36 -8.88 -2.15
CA MET A 30 4.78 -7.81 -1.23
C MET A 30 5.66 -8.31 -0.09
N LYS A 31 5.38 -9.49 0.49
CA LYS A 31 6.26 -10.08 1.52
C LYS A 31 7.67 -10.32 0.97
N SER A 32 7.77 -10.88 -0.24
CA SER A 32 9.06 -11.08 -0.90
C SER A 32 9.78 -9.75 -1.18
N ALA A 33 9.07 -8.76 -1.76
CA ALA A 33 9.64 -7.46 -2.08
C ALA A 33 10.16 -6.71 -0.86
N TYR A 34 9.43 -6.73 0.26
CA TYR A 34 9.88 -6.15 1.51
C TYR A 34 11.09 -6.91 2.09
N ALA A 35 11.10 -8.26 2.00
CA ALA A 35 12.24 -9.05 2.43
C ALA A 35 13.50 -8.68 1.64
N ASP A 36 13.41 -8.64 0.30
CA ASP A 36 14.54 -8.25 -0.57
C ASP A 36 15.05 -6.84 -0.26
N LEU A 37 14.14 -5.90 0.02
CA LEU A 37 14.49 -4.53 0.41
C LEU A 37 15.26 -4.50 1.72
N SER A 38 14.70 -5.09 2.79
CA SER A 38 15.28 -5.00 4.14
C SER A 38 16.53 -5.86 4.33
N THR A 39 16.76 -6.85 3.46
CA THR A 39 17.98 -7.68 3.47
C THR A 39 19.06 -7.17 2.51
N GLY A 40 18.82 -6.01 1.85
CA GLY A 40 19.79 -5.40 0.94
C GLY A 40 19.95 -6.12 -0.41
N GLN A 41 19.01 -7.01 -0.76
CA GLN A 41 19.00 -7.69 -2.08
C GLN A 41 18.47 -6.76 -3.19
N ALA A 42 17.55 -5.84 -2.85
CA ALA A 42 16.98 -4.89 -3.78
C ALA A 42 17.83 -3.61 -3.87
N THR A 43 17.90 -3.03 -5.08
CA THR A 43 18.46 -1.68 -5.28
C THR A 43 17.32 -0.69 -5.50
N VAL A 44 17.14 0.25 -4.56
CA VAL A 44 16.00 1.18 -4.54
C VAL A 44 16.48 2.57 -4.15
N PRO A 45 16.75 3.44 -5.12
CA PRO A 45 16.96 4.84 -4.83
C PRO A 45 15.69 5.48 -4.24
N LEU A 46 15.86 6.49 -3.38
CA LEU A 46 14.73 7.33 -2.98
C LEU A 46 14.03 7.90 -4.21
N ARG A 47 12.70 7.98 -4.14
CA ARG A 47 11.91 8.56 -5.22
C ARG A 47 12.29 10.01 -5.47
N THR A 48 12.34 10.39 -6.74
CA THR A 48 12.65 11.75 -7.15
C THR A 48 11.36 12.52 -7.39
N PRO A 49 11.00 13.50 -6.53
CA PRO A 49 9.85 14.35 -6.77
C PRO A 49 10.18 15.44 -7.78
N LEU A 50 9.28 15.65 -8.73
CA LEU A 50 9.28 16.78 -9.66
C LEU A 50 8.02 17.61 -9.41
N PRO A 51 8.10 18.69 -8.61
CA PRO A 51 6.94 19.53 -8.32
C PRO A 51 6.52 20.35 -9.54
N VAL A 52 5.20 20.58 -9.67
CA VAL A 52 4.58 21.47 -10.66
C VAL A 52 3.78 22.53 -9.91
N PRO A 53 4.44 23.59 -9.37
CA PRO A 53 3.83 24.53 -8.42
C PRO A 53 2.59 25.25 -8.94
N ALA A 54 2.55 25.57 -10.26
CA ALA A 54 1.43 26.29 -10.87
C ALA A 54 0.05 25.60 -10.68
N VAL A 55 0.03 24.28 -10.50
CA VAL A 55 -1.19 23.48 -10.32
C VAL A 55 -1.17 22.66 -9.02
N GLU A 56 -0.22 22.94 -8.12
CA GLU A 56 -0.01 22.19 -6.85
C GLU A 56 0.18 20.68 -7.10
N GLY A 57 0.73 20.34 -8.26
CA GLY A 57 0.99 18.97 -8.67
C GLY A 57 2.39 18.51 -8.33
N VAL A 58 2.59 17.20 -8.27
CA VAL A 58 3.90 16.56 -8.20
C VAL A 58 3.91 15.29 -9.03
N THR A 59 5.02 15.04 -9.74
CA THR A 59 5.29 13.77 -10.39
C THR A 59 6.47 13.09 -9.68
N LEU A 60 6.35 11.82 -9.36
CA LEU A 60 7.35 11.02 -8.65
C LEU A 60 7.94 9.99 -9.62
N PHE A 61 9.26 9.90 -9.67
CA PHE A 61 10.00 8.88 -10.42
C PHE A 61 10.56 7.86 -9.42
N MET A 62 10.17 6.61 -9.58
CA MET A 62 10.36 5.57 -8.58
C MET A 62 10.95 4.30 -9.22
N PRO A 63 12.28 4.26 -9.47
CA PRO A 63 12.94 3.07 -10.00
C PRO A 63 13.24 2.04 -8.90
N ALA A 64 13.30 0.76 -9.29
CA ALA A 64 13.80 -0.32 -8.44
C ALA A 64 14.32 -1.50 -9.26
N TYR A 65 15.26 -2.22 -8.69
CA TYR A 65 15.72 -3.53 -9.15
C TYR A 65 15.61 -4.55 -8.02
N LEU A 66 14.99 -5.69 -8.33
CA LEU A 66 14.90 -6.86 -7.44
C LEU A 66 15.40 -8.09 -8.21
N PRO A 67 16.33 -8.88 -7.67
CA PRO A 67 16.89 -10.05 -8.37
C PRO A 67 15.83 -11.06 -8.83
N ALA A 68 14.80 -11.28 -8.01
CA ALA A 68 13.73 -12.25 -8.31
C ALA A 68 12.56 -11.68 -9.13
N SER A 69 12.37 -10.35 -9.16
CA SER A 69 11.19 -9.71 -9.73
C SER A 69 11.47 -8.81 -10.94
N GLY A 70 12.74 -8.48 -11.18
CA GLY A 70 13.19 -7.73 -12.34
C GLY A 70 13.55 -6.26 -12.06
N LEU A 71 13.70 -5.51 -13.14
CA LEU A 71 14.04 -4.09 -13.18
C LEU A 71 12.83 -3.31 -13.66
N GLY A 72 12.59 -2.13 -13.11
CA GLY A 72 11.48 -1.29 -13.56
C GLY A 72 11.42 0.06 -12.89
N ALA A 73 10.43 0.84 -13.29
CA ALA A 73 10.17 2.14 -12.69
C ALA A 73 8.69 2.49 -12.75
N LYS A 74 8.20 3.15 -11.69
CA LYS A 74 6.91 3.83 -11.71
C LYS A 74 7.12 5.32 -11.93
N ILE A 75 6.30 5.90 -12.81
CA ILE A 75 6.08 7.35 -12.91
C ILE A 75 4.66 7.59 -12.46
N VAL A 76 4.47 8.31 -11.36
CA VAL A 76 3.16 8.61 -10.78
C VAL A 76 3.03 10.09 -10.49
N SER A 77 1.91 10.66 -10.93
CA SER A 77 1.57 12.08 -10.74
C SER A 77 0.42 12.21 -9.75
N VAL A 78 0.54 13.15 -8.81
CA VAL A 78 -0.50 13.53 -7.85
C VAL A 78 -0.88 14.98 -8.12
N PHE A 79 -2.08 15.20 -8.65
CA PHE A 79 -2.60 16.49 -9.08
C PHE A 79 -3.96 16.74 -8.41
N PRO A 80 -3.99 17.33 -7.21
CA PRO A 80 -5.22 17.48 -6.41
C PRO A 80 -6.34 18.25 -7.12
N ARG A 81 -5.99 19.24 -7.93
CA ARG A 81 -6.95 20.07 -8.70
C ARG A 81 -7.72 19.30 -9.77
N ASN A 82 -7.26 18.10 -10.14
CA ASN A 82 -7.98 17.24 -11.10
C ASN A 82 -9.37 16.84 -10.61
N LEU A 83 -9.57 16.70 -9.30
CA LEU A 83 -10.86 16.32 -8.73
C LEU A 83 -11.98 17.33 -9.09
N ALA A 84 -11.66 18.63 -9.12
CA ALA A 84 -12.60 19.67 -9.52
C ALA A 84 -13.00 19.58 -11.01
N GLN A 85 -12.20 18.86 -11.82
CA GLN A 85 -12.43 18.63 -13.24
C GLN A 85 -13.01 17.25 -13.55
N GLY A 86 -13.39 16.46 -12.52
CA GLY A 86 -13.85 15.08 -12.68
C GLY A 86 -12.78 14.09 -13.14
N LYS A 87 -11.49 14.47 -13.04
CA LYS A 87 -10.34 13.63 -13.42
C LYS A 87 -9.73 12.96 -12.19
N PRO A 88 -9.06 11.80 -12.34
CA PRO A 88 -8.32 11.18 -11.25
C PRO A 88 -7.25 12.12 -10.68
N MET A 89 -7.14 12.17 -9.36
CA MET A 89 -6.06 12.90 -8.67
C MET A 89 -4.71 12.22 -8.90
N ILE A 90 -4.69 10.89 -8.97
CA ILE A 90 -3.49 10.08 -9.16
C ILE A 90 -3.54 9.45 -10.54
N ASN A 91 -2.50 9.68 -11.34
CA ASN A 91 -2.28 9.05 -12.64
C ASN A 91 -0.86 8.50 -12.68
N GLY A 92 -0.66 7.39 -13.35
CA GLY A 92 0.70 6.85 -13.45
C GLY A 92 0.80 5.67 -14.40
N ILE A 93 2.05 5.35 -14.70
CA ILE A 93 2.45 4.16 -15.45
C ILE A 93 3.55 3.44 -14.69
N VAL A 94 3.64 2.12 -14.88
CA VAL A 94 4.79 1.34 -14.42
C VAL A 94 5.36 0.60 -15.61
N ILE A 95 6.68 0.69 -15.80
CA ILE A 95 7.43 -0.02 -16.83
C ILE A 95 8.25 -1.15 -16.22
N ALA A 96 8.23 -2.32 -16.86
CA ALA A 96 9.15 -3.41 -16.59
C ALA A 96 10.21 -3.47 -17.69
N LEU A 97 11.45 -3.69 -17.30
CA LEU A 97 12.61 -3.86 -18.17
C LEU A 97 13.23 -5.24 -17.93
N ASP A 98 13.84 -5.80 -18.96
CA ASP A 98 14.68 -6.98 -18.80
C ASP A 98 15.94 -6.60 -18.03
N ALA A 99 16.20 -7.28 -16.92
CA ALA A 99 17.32 -6.96 -16.06
C ALA A 99 18.70 -7.34 -16.65
N ASN A 100 18.74 -8.15 -17.71
CA ASN A 100 19.97 -8.56 -18.37
C ASN A 100 20.31 -7.70 -19.59
N THR A 101 19.28 -7.22 -20.31
CA THR A 101 19.47 -6.51 -21.58
C THR A 101 19.06 -5.04 -21.51
N GLY A 102 18.23 -4.66 -20.51
CA GLY A 102 17.64 -3.33 -20.40
C GLY A 102 16.44 -3.10 -21.35
N GLU A 103 16.04 -4.09 -22.13
CA GLU A 103 14.94 -3.97 -23.07
C GLU A 103 13.60 -3.74 -22.33
N PRO A 104 12.73 -2.82 -22.80
CA PRO A 104 11.37 -2.68 -22.28
C PRO A 104 10.54 -3.94 -22.55
N LEU A 105 9.92 -4.47 -21.49
CA LEU A 105 9.10 -5.68 -21.54
C LEU A 105 7.60 -5.40 -21.50
N ALA A 106 7.21 -4.49 -20.60
CA ALA A 106 5.80 -4.19 -20.37
C ALA A 106 5.59 -2.77 -19.83
N LEU A 107 4.41 -2.23 -20.12
CA LEU A 107 3.87 -1.02 -19.54
C LEU A 107 2.48 -1.31 -18.98
N CYS A 108 2.17 -0.80 -17.79
CA CYS A 108 0.86 -1.04 -17.20
C CYS A 108 0.21 0.20 -16.59
N ASP A 109 -1.09 0.10 -16.29
CA ASP A 109 -1.85 1.08 -15.52
C ASP A 109 -1.25 1.23 -14.11
N GLY A 110 -0.50 2.30 -13.92
CA GLY A 110 0.17 2.61 -12.66
C GLY A 110 -0.79 3.10 -11.57
N GLY A 111 -1.94 3.64 -11.94
CA GLY A 111 -2.99 4.06 -11.00
C GLY A 111 -3.59 2.84 -10.30
N PHE A 112 -4.06 1.87 -11.07
CA PHE A 112 -4.56 0.61 -10.54
C PHE A 112 -3.49 -0.15 -9.76
N LEU A 113 -2.28 -0.33 -10.34
CA LEU A 113 -1.22 -1.09 -9.69
C LEU A 113 -0.81 -0.45 -8.37
N THR A 114 -0.71 0.89 -8.29
CA THR A 114 -0.41 1.60 -7.05
C THR A 114 -1.45 1.32 -5.95
N ALA A 115 -2.74 1.35 -6.28
CA ALA A 115 -3.78 1.03 -5.31
C ALA A 115 -3.70 -0.44 -4.87
N TRP A 116 -3.56 -1.34 -5.84
CA TRP A 116 -3.55 -2.78 -5.61
C TRP A 116 -2.39 -3.25 -4.75
N ARG A 117 -1.13 -2.81 -5.07
CA ARG A 117 0.06 -3.17 -4.32
C ARG A 117 0.10 -2.52 -2.93
N THR A 118 -0.56 -1.34 -2.76
CA THR A 118 -0.65 -0.70 -1.44
C THR A 118 -1.58 -1.51 -0.52
N GLY A 119 -2.73 -1.95 -1.02
CA GLY A 119 -3.57 -2.90 -0.29
C GLY A 119 -2.81 -4.17 0.04
N ALA A 120 -2.14 -4.78 -0.95
CA ALA A 120 -1.36 -5.99 -0.75
C ALA A 120 -0.23 -5.82 0.30
N GLY A 121 0.39 -4.64 0.38
CA GLY A 121 1.38 -4.32 1.41
C GLY A 121 0.79 -4.33 2.83
N ALA A 122 -0.39 -3.74 3.01
CA ALA A 122 -1.12 -3.82 4.28
C ALA A 122 -1.62 -5.25 4.56
N GLY A 123 -2.02 -6.00 3.53
CA GLY A 123 -2.34 -7.42 3.66
C GLY A 123 -1.15 -8.24 4.16
N ALA A 124 0.05 -7.98 3.63
CA ALA A 124 1.29 -8.62 4.09
C ALA A 124 1.59 -8.28 5.56
N ALA A 125 1.45 -7.00 5.94
CA ALA A 125 1.60 -6.58 7.33
C ALA A 125 0.55 -7.26 8.24
N THR A 126 -0.70 -7.32 7.80
CA THR A 126 -1.79 -8.00 8.54
C THR A 126 -1.50 -9.49 8.72
N GLU A 127 -1.01 -10.20 7.70
CA GLU A 127 -0.62 -11.61 7.83
C GLU A 127 0.52 -11.82 8.83
N LEU A 128 1.49 -10.92 8.88
CA LEU A 128 2.68 -11.05 9.72
C LEU A 128 2.45 -10.55 11.15
N LEU A 129 1.55 -9.58 11.35
CA LEU A 129 1.46 -8.81 12.59
C LEU A 129 0.11 -8.89 13.30
N ALA A 130 -1.01 -9.09 12.60
CA ALA A 130 -2.30 -9.23 13.26
C ALA A 130 -2.42 -10.58 13.97
N ARG A 131 -3.23 -10.65 15.02
CA ARG A 131 -3.53 -11.91 15.70
C ARG A 131 -4.15 -12.92 14.72
N PRO A 132 -3.82 -14.21 14.83
CA PRO A 132 -4.39 -15.24 13.95
C PRO A 132 -5.91 -15.37 14.10
N ASP A 133 -6.45 -15.10 15.29
CA ASP A 133 -7.86 -15.17 15.65
C ASP A 133 -8.64 -13.88 15.41
N ALA A 134 -8.05 -12.88 14.74
CA ALA A 134 -8.72 -11.62 14.41
C ALA A 134 -10.01 -11.84 13.62
N LYS A 135 -11.12 -11.20 14.06
CA LYS A 135 -12.47 -11.36 13.50
C LYS A 135 -13.11 -10.06 13.04
N THR A 136 -12.64 -8.93 13.56
CA THR A 136 -13.27 -7.63 13.29
C THR A 136 -12.29 -6.67 12.63
N GLY A 137 -12.75 -6.03 11.56
CA GLY A 137 -12.00 -4.98 10.86
C GLY A 137 -12.61 -3.60 11.05
N ALA A 138 -11.78 -2.57 10.89
CA ALA A 138 -12.20 -1.18 10.73
C ALA A 138 -11.47 -0.55 9.54
N LEU A 139 -12.23 0.23 8.78
CA LEU A 139 -11.72 0.99 7.66
C LEU A 139 -12.08 2.45 7.85
N VAL A 140 -11.07 3.30 8.00
CA VAL A 140 -11.23 4.76 8.08
C VAL A 140 -10.82 5.36 6.74
N GLY A 141 -11.82 5.81 5.99
CA GLY A 141 -11.75 6.23 4.59
C GLY A 141 -12.64 5.37 3.70
N CYS A 142 -13.12 5.95 2.58
CA CYS A 142 -13.92 5.26 1.57
C CYS A 142 -13.48 5.61 0.14
N GLY A 143 -12.18 5.87 -0.04
CA GLY A 143 -11.57 6.16 -1.33
C GLY A 143 -11.02 4.92 -2.04
N VAL A 144 -10.28 5.15 -3.14
CA VAL A 144 -9.67 4.07 -3.94
C VAL A 144 -8.74 3.19 -3.10
N GLN A 145 -7.92 3.79 -2.24
CA GLN A 145 -7.03 3.03 -1.34
C GLN A 145 -7.83 2.20 -0.33
N ALA A 146 -8.87 2.77 0.26
CA ALA A 146 -9.72 2.07 1.23
C ALA A 146 -10.33 0.78 0.63
N ARG A 147 -10.70 0.80 -0.67
CA ARG A 147 -11.21 -0.40 -1.37
C ARG A 147 -10.19 -1.54 -1.36
N THR A 148 -8.95 -1.26 -1.75
CA THR A 148 -7.91 -2.28 -1.79
C THR A 148 -7.45 -2.72 -0.40
N GLN A 149 -7.53 -1.83 0.61
CA GLN A 149 -7.29 -2.18 2.00
C GLN A 149 -8.31 -3.21 2.51
N ALA A 150 -9.61 -2.98 2.27
CA ALA A 150 -10.67 -3.92 2.65
C ALA A 150 -10.46 -5.31 2.02
N LEU A 151 -10.18 -5.36 0.71
CA LEU A 151 -9.88 -6.62 0.00
C LEU A 151 -8.65 -7.33 0.59
N ALA A 152 -7.63 -6.56 0.96
CA ALA A 152 -6.39 -7.12 1.48
C ALA A 152 -6.53 -7.70 2.89
N ILE A 153 -7.19 -6.98 3.82
CA ILE A 153 -7.37 -7.49 5.19
C ILE A 153 -8.36 -8.64 5.24
N ASP A 154 -9.40 -8.64 4.38
CA ASP A 154 -10.34 -9.76 4.21
C ASP A 154 -9.66 -11.00 3.63
N SER A 155 -8.67 -10.80 2.75
CA SER A 155 -7.82 -11.88 2.23
C SER A 155 -6.83 -12.41 3.27
N ALA A 156 -6.26 -11.53 4.10
CA ALA A 156 -5.22 -11.86 5.07
C ALA A 156 -5.76 -12.51 6.35
N ARG A 157 -7.02 -12.26 6.71
CA ARG A 157 -7.70 -12.80 7.91
C ARG A 157 -9.15 -13.15 7.58
N ALA A 158 -9.64 -14.21 8.20
CA ALA A 158 -11.05 -14.62 8.09
C ALA A 158 -11.92 -13.72 9.00
N LEU A 159 -12.09 -12.46 8.57
CA LEU A 159 -12.88 -11.48 9.30
C LEU A 159 -14.39 -11.76 9.15
N ASP A 160 -15.14 -11.58 10.23
CA ASP A 160 -16.61 -11.71 10.22
C ASP A 160 -17.25 -10.40 9.72
N SER A 161 -16.65 -9.26 10.07
CA SER A 161 -17.14 -7.94 9.65
C SER A 161 -16.04 -6.89 9.57
N ILE A 162 -16.28 -5.86 8.73
CA ILE A 162 -15.44 -4.67 8.63
C ILE A 162 -16.35 -3.44 8.75
N LYS A 163 -16.16 -2.63 9.80
CA LYS A 163 -16.84 -1.34 9.95
C LYS A 163 -16.14 -0.28 9.11
N VAL A 164 -16.92 0.49 8.35
CA VAL A 164 -16.44 1.52 7.44
C VAL A 164 -16.90 2.90 7.92
N TYR A 165 -15.96 3.81 8.08
CA TYR A 165 -16.25 5.20 8.42
C TYR A 165 -15.57 6.17 7.45
N ALA A 166 -16.30 7.19 7.06
CA ALA A 166 -15.81 8.42 6.45
C ALA A 166 -16.79 9.57 6.76
N PRO A 167 -16.35 10.86 6.64
CA PRO A 167 -17.19 12.00 7.01
C PRO A 167 -18.53 12.15 6.24
N HIS A 168 -18.66 11.47 5.10
CA HIS A 168 -19.84 11.55 4.23
C HIS A 168 -20.60 10.21 4.23
N PRO A 169 -21.69 10.06 4.99
CA PRO A 169 -22.44 8.80 5.10
C PRO A 169 -22.91 8.22 3.76
N ASP A 170 -23.38 9.07 2.83
CA ASP A 170 -23.83 8.61 1.51
C ASP A 170 -22.70 7.95 0.71
N ARG A 171 -21.47 8.49 0.81
CA ARG A 171 -20.29 7.88 0.19
C ARG A 171 -19.95 6.55 0.82
N VAL A 172 -20.13 6.41 2.14
CA VAL A 172 -19.90 5.15 2.87
C VAL A 172 -20.90 4.10 2.40
N GLN A 173 -22.20 4.45 2.30
CA GLN A 173 -23.25 3.54 1.82
C GLN A 173 -22.97 3.06 0.39
N LYS A 174 -22.62 3.99 -0.51
CA LYS A 174 -22.25 3.64 -1.88
C LYS A 174 -21.00 2.74 -1.91
N PHE A 175 -19.97 3.07 -1.14
CA PHE A 175 -18.74 2.29 -1.04
C PHE A 175 -19.02 0.85 -0.58
N ILE A 176 -19.86 0.68 0.44
CA ILE A 176 -20.27 -0.63 0.97
C ILE A 176 -21.03 -1.40 -0.12
N ALA A 177 -22.03 -0.80 -0.75
CA ALA A 177 -22.83 -1.45 -1.80
C ALA A 177 -21.95 -1.93 -2.97
N ASP A 178 -21.00 -1.08 -3.41
CA ASP A 178 -20.11 -1.38 -4.53
C ASP A 178 -19.06 -2.45 -4.20
N LEU A 179 -18.63 -2.56 -2.92
CA LEU A 179 -17.54 -3.44 -2.52
C LEU A 179 -18.00 -4.75 -1.91
N GLN A 180 -19.19 -4.82 -1.28
CA GLN A 180 -19.66 -6.03 -0.60
C GLN A 180 -19.60 -7.31 -1.46
N PRO A 181 -19.88 -7.28 -2.78
CA PRO A 181 -19.79 -8.48 -3.62
C PRO A 181 -18.35 -9.04 -3.75
N GLU A 182 -17.32 -8.27 -3.38
CA GLU A 182 -15.91 -8.63 -3.58
C GLU A 182 -15.21 -9.06 -2.30
N VAL A 183 -15.81 -8.84 -1.12
CA VAL A 183 -15.28 -9.21 0.21
C VAL A 183 -16.19 -10.22 0.89
N LYS A 184 -15.60 -11.14 1.66
CA LYS A 184 -16.33 -12.16 2.41
C LYS A 184 -16.90 -11.60 3.71
N ALA A 185 -16.13 -10.75 4.38
CA ALA A 185 -16.55 -10.07 5.59
C ALA A 185 -17.75 -9.17 5.34
N ARG A 186 -18.68 -9.09 6.29
CA ARG A 186 -19.81 -8.18 6.20
C ARG A 186 -19.34 -6.74 6.39
N LEU A 187 -19.53 -5.88 5.38
CA LEU A 187 -19.26 -4.46 5.48
C LEU A 187 -20.40 -3.74 6.21
N LEU A 188 -20.07 -2.95 7.21
CA LEU A 188 -21.03 -2.24 8.06
C LEU A 188 -20.68 -0.76 8.12
N PRO A 189 -21.63 0.17 7.97
CA PRO A 189 -21.36 1.58 8.21
C PRO A 189 -21.15 1.82 9.70
N ALA A 190 -20.23 2.74 10.04
CA ALA A 190 -20.06 3.27 11.38
C ALA A 190 -20.44 4.74 11.43
N ALA A 191 -21.06 5.19 12.52
CA ALA A 191 -21.47 6.58 12.70
C ALA A 191 -20.28 7.51 13.03
N SER A 192 -19.18 6.94 13.51
CA SER A 192 -17.95 7.68 13.84
C SER A 192 -16.70 6.81 13.68
N SER A 193 -15.53 7.43 13.55
CA SER A 193 -14.26 6.70 13.59
C SER A 193 -14.08 5.97 14.93
N ALA A 194 -14.52 6.55 16.02
CA ALA A 194 -14.49 5.94 17.35
C ALA A 194 -15.31 4.63 17.39
N GLU A 195 -16.50 4.62 16.81
CA GLU A 195 -17.31 3.39 16.70
C GLU A 195 -16.64 2.34 15.80
N ALA A 196 -15.99 2.77 14.72
CA ALA A 196 -15.32 1.85 13.82
C ALA A 196 -14.15 1.14 14.51
N VAL A 197 -13.30 1.87 15.23
CA VAL A 197 -12.01 1.34 15.72
C VAL A 197 -12.07 0.64 17.08
N ARG A 198 -13.05 0.99 17.95
CA ARG A 198 -13.08 0.55 19.36
C ARG A 198 -12.97 -0.95 19.56
N GLU A 199 -13.63 -1.75 18.73
CA GLU A 199 -13.67 -3.20 18.85
C GLU A 199 -12.95 -3.91 17.69
N ALA A 200 -12.18 -3.16 16.89
CA ALA A 200 -11.53 -3.72 15.73
C ALA A 200 -10.23 -4.45 16.10
N ASP A 201 -10.04 -5.65 15.53
CA ASP A 201 -8.78 -6.40 15.58
C ASP A 201 -7.78 -5.87 14.57
N VAL A 202 -8.27 -5.47 13.38
CA VAL A 202 -7.46 -4.93 12.28
C VAL A 202 -8.04 -3.60 11.84
N ILE A 203 -7.26 -2.54 11.90
CA ILE A 203 -7.66 -1.18 11.52
C ILE A 203 -6.83 -0.75 10.29
N CYS A 204 -7.50 -0.18 9.27
CA CYS A 204 -6.83 0.48 8.15
C CYS A 204 -7.25 1.95 8.09
N ALA A 205 -6.28 2.86 8.21
CA ALA A 205 -6.42 4.27 7.89
C ALA A 205 -5.94 4.51 6.46
N ALA A 206 -6.85 4.98 5.58
CA ALA A 206 -6.61 5.16 4.15
C ALA A 206 -7.25 6.48 3.66
N THR A 207 -6.79 7.59 4.23
CA THR A 207 -7.32 8.94 4.01
C THR A 207 -6.25 9.90 3.47
N THR A 208 -6.64 11.10 3.12
CA THR A 208 -5.76 12.23 2.79
C THR A 208 -5.69 13.26 3.91
N SER A 209 -5.97 12.86 5.15
CA SER A 209 -6.06 13.77 6.28
C SER A 209 -4.70 14.36 6.65
N SER A 210 -4.72 15.62 7.10
CA SER A 210 -3.59 16.29 7.74
C SER A 210 -3.64 16.25 9.27
N THR A 211 -4.70 15.66 9.83
CA THR A 211 -4.93 15.50 11.28
C THR A 211 -5.32 14.04 11.56
N PRO A 212 -5.03 13.52 12.78
CA PRO A 212 -5.40 12.18 13.18
C PRO A 212 -6.88 11.88 12.97
N VAL A 213 -7.18 10.68 12.47
CA VAL A 213 -8.53 10.30 12.05
C VAL A 213 -9.29 9.47 13.10
N PHE A 214 -8.62 9.06 14.17
CA PHE A 214 -9.20 8.43 15.36
C PHE A 214 -8.28 8.64 16.57
N ASP A 215 -8.83 8.43 17.78
CA ASP A 215 -8.13 8.48 19.04
C ASP A 215 -7.49 7.12 19.36
N GLY A 216 -6.17 7.08 19.52
CA GLY A 216 -5.41 5.86 19.83
C GLY A 216 -5.75 5.23 21.18
N HIS A 217 -6.36 5.95 22.13
CA HIS A 217 -6.87 5.36 23.38
C HIS A 217 -7.99 4.34 23.16
N LEU A 218 -8.69 4.41 22.00
CA LEU A 218 -9.78 3.51 21.64
C LEU A 218 -9.30 2.16 21.15
N LEU A 219 -8.02 2.03 20.80
CA LEU A 219 -7.45 0.76 20.33
C LEU A 219 -7.47 -0.28 21.45
N LYS A 220 -8.11 -1.42 21.20
CA LYS A 220 -8.12 -2.52 22.16
C LYS A 220 -6.76 -3.23 22.20
N PRO A 221 -6.43 -3.93 23.32
CA PRO A 221 -5.26 -4.80 23.37
C PRO A 221 -5.26 -5.80 22.22
N GLY A 222 -4.09 -6.03 21.63
CA GLY A 222 -3.92 -6.96 20.53
C GLY A 222 -4.35 -6.45 19.15
N ALA A 223 -4.78 -5.19 19.01
CA ALA A 223 -5.12 -4.60 17.72
C ALA A 223 -3.90 -4.51 16.78
N HIS A 224 -4.17 -4.53 15.47
CA HIS A 224 -3.21 -4.23 14.42
C HIS A 224 -3.68 -3.05 13.59
N VAL A 225 -2.82 -2.05 13.38
CA VAL A 225 -3.12 -0.83 12.64
C VAL A 225 -2.28 -0.75 11.38
N ASN A 226 -2.91 -0.52 10.23
CA ASN A 226 -2.28 -0.15 8.96
C ASN A 226 -2.52 1.33 8.69
N GLY A 227 -1.49 2.16 8.75
CA GLY A 227 -1.51 3.58 8.37
C GLY A 227 -0.91 3.75 6.97
N VAL A 228 -1.74 3.95 5.95
CA VAL A 228 -1.29 3.91 4.54
C VAL A 228 -1.65 5.14 3.72
N GLY A 229 -2.51 6.03 4.21
CA GLY A 229 -2.98 7.16 3.42
C GLY A 229 -2.04 8.36 3.46
N SER A 230 -1.31 8.57 4.55
CA SER A 230 -0.35 9.66 4.68
C SER A 230 1.02 9.27 4.11
N PHE A 231 1.57 10.10 3.23
CA PHE A 231 2.83 9.88 2.51
C PHE A 231 3.66 11.18 2.33
N THR A 232 3.37 12.19 3.15
CA THR A 232 4.14 13.44 3.27
C THR A 232 4.25 13.86 4.72
N LEU A 233 5.23 14.70 5.05
CA LEU A 233 5.45 15.21 6.41
C LEU A 233 4.29 16.05 6.96
N GLN A 234 3.42 16.58 6.10
CA GLN A 234 2.26 17.39 6.46
C GLN A 234 1.00 16.57 6.69
N MET A 235 0.96 15.33 6.19
CA MET A 235 -0.19 14.43 6.37
C MET A 235 -0.06 13.64 7.66
N ARG A 236 -1.20 13.39 8.31
CA ARG A 236 -1.28 12.56 9.52
C ARG A 236 -2.61 11.83 9.58
N GLU A 237 -2.56 10.54 9.77
CA GLU A 237 -3.75 9.70 10.02
C GLU A 237 -3.78 9.19 11.46
N LEU A 238 -2.61 8.97 12.05
CA LEU A 238 -2.43 8.38 13.37
C LEU A 238 -1.99 9.46 14.35
N ASP A 239 -2.56 9.41 15.56
CA ASP A 239 -2.18 10.29 16.64
C ASP A 239 -0.93 9.77 17.38
N GLU A 240 -0.38 10.62 18.22
CA GLU A 240 0.77 10.32 19.06
C GLU A 240 0.50 9.16 20.01
N THR A 241 -0.75 9.01 20.47
CA THR A 241 -1.16 7.91 21.36
C THR A 241 -1.10 6.56 20.65
N THR A 242 -1.56 6.49 19.39
CA THR A 242 -1.42 5.28 18.57
C THR A 242 0.04 4.88 18.42
N ILE A 243 0.92 5.85 18.11
CA ILE A 243 2.36 5.59 17.94
C ILE A 243 3.00 5.14 19.27
N ALA A 244 2.74 5.84 20.36
CA ALA A 244 3.34 5.53 21.67
C ALA A 244 2.89 4.17 22.24
N ARG A 245 1.66 3.75 21.93
CA ARG A 245 1.08 2.48 22.39
C ARG A 245 1.42 1.28 21.51
N SER A 246 2.01 1.51 20.32
CA SER A 246 2.20 0.47 19.33
C SER A 246 3.67 0.10 19.18
N ARG A 247 3.92 -1.17 18.89
CA ARG A 247 5.16 -1.59 18.28
C ARG A 247 5.12 -1.23 16.80
N ILE A 248 6.10 -0.44 16.35
CA ILE A 248 6.09 0.18 15.03
C ILE A 248 6.83 -0.69 14.02
N PHE A 249 6.14 -0.93 12.91
CA PHE A 249 6.68 -1.56 11.70
C PHE A 249 6.56 -0.59 10.53
N ILE A 250 7.53 -0.62 9.64
CA ILE A 250 7.64 0.30 8.49
C ILE A 250 8.00 -0.46 7.21
N ASP A 251 7.73 0.14 6.06
CA ASP A 251 8.16 -0.41 4.78
C ASP A 251 9.68 -0.19 4.51
N SER A 252 10.18 0.99 4.82
CA SER A 252 11.60 1.35 4.71
C SER A 252 11.92 2.45 5.72
N ARG A 253 13.03 2.32 6.43
CA ARG A 253 13.48 3.31 7.41
C ARG A 253 13.80 4.65 6.77
N GLU A 254 14.50 4.64 5.64
CA GLU A 254 14.86 5.83 4.90
C GLU A 254 13.61 6.58 4.39
N ALA A 255 12.67 5.85 3.78
CA ALA A 255 11.42 6.43 3.30
C ALA A 255 10.53 6.94 4.44
N ALA A 256 10.43 6.20 5.55
CA ALA A 256 9.66 6.62 6.71
C ALA A 256 10.19 7.92 7.34
N LEU A 257 11.51 8.07 7.46
CA LEU A 257 12.14 9.31 7.94
C LEU A 257 11.89 10.50 7.00
N ALA A 258 11.84 10.25 5.68
CA ALA A 258 11.62 11.29 4.70
C ALA A 258 10.14 11.73 4.59
N GLU A 259 9.17 10.84 4.88
CA GLU A 259 7.80 11.03 4.43
C GLU A 259 6.69 10.67 5.43
N ALA A 260 6.97 9.87 6.49
CA ALA A 260 5.94 9.47 7.46
C ALA A 260 5.67 10.58 8.50
N GLY A 261 4.75 11.48 8.18
CA GLY A 261 4.49 12.69 8.99
C GLY A 261 4.17 12.39 10.45
N GLU A 262 3.36 11.38 10.76
CA GLU A 262 3.03 10.95 12.12
C GLU A 262 4.24 10.39 12.88
N LEU A 263 5.08 9.57 12.23
CA LEU A 263 6.27 9.00 12.88
C LEU A 263 7.33 10.07 13.13
N VAL A 264 7.55 10.97 12.16
CA VAL A 264 8.51 12.07 12.29
C VAL A 264 8.06 13.06 13.38
N ALA A 265 6.75 13.31 13.50
CA ALA A 265 6.23 14.15 14.58
C ALA A 265 6.41 13.51 15.96
N ALA A 266 6.05 12.23 16.10
CA ALA A 266 6.25 11.48 17.35
C ALA A 266 7.73 11.37 17.73
N LEU A 267 8.63 11.21 16.75
CA LEU A 267 10.07 11.21 16.94
C LEU A 267 10.58 12.55 17.51
N LYS A 268 10.13 13.66 16.92
CA LYS A 268 10.47 15.02 17.40
C LYS A 268 9.92 15.30 18.80
N ALA A 269 8.79 14.70 19.15
CA ALA A 269 8.19 14.80 20.49
C ALA A 269 8.80 13.83 21.52
N GLY A 270 9.77 12.99 21.14
CA GLY A 270 10.41 12.00 22.01
C GLY A 270 9.53 10.81 22.40
N GLN A 271 8.46 10.56 21.64
CA GLN A 271 7.48 9.49 21.91
C GLN A 271 7.85 8.16 21.26
N THR A 272 8.80 8.16 20.34
CA THR A 272 9.36 6.98 19.69
C THR A 272 10.81 7.25 19.32
N ARG A 273 11.59 6.20 19.02
CA ARG A 273 12.96 6.30 18.53
C ARG A 273 13.08 5.51 17.24
N VAL A 274 13.97 5.92 16.35
CA VAL A 274 14.18 5.27 15.05
C VAL A 274 14.63 3.80 15.22
N GLU A 275 15.38 3.54 16.27
CA GLU A 275 15.91 2.20 16.61
C GLU A 275 14.77 1.21 16.96
N ASP A 276 13.64 1.72 17.46
CA ASP A 276 12.49 0.92 17.85
C ASP A 276 11.61 0.53 16.63
N TRP A 277 11.82 1.17 15.47
CA TRP A 277 11.10 0.84 14.25
C TRP A 277 11.67 -0.39 13.57
N THR A 278 10.84 -1.37 13.31
CA THR A 278 11.22 -2.59 12.61
C THR A 278 10.76 -2.53 11.15
N GLU A 279 11.65 -2.74 10.21
CA GLU A 279 11.25 -2.93 8.82
C GLU A 279 10.49 -4.24 8.66
N LEU A 280 9.32 -4.18 8.02
CA LEU A 280 8.44 -5.33 7.81
C LEU A 280 9.14 -6.45 7.04
N GLY A 281 10.07 -6.08 6.15
CA GLY A 281 10.86 -7.02 5.38
C GLY A 281 11.76 -7.93 6.22
N LEU A 282 12.29 -7.43 7.36
CA LEU A 282 13.05 -8.27 8.29
C LEU A 282 12.17 -9.32 8.97
N VAL A 283 10.89 -9.00 9.18
CA VAL A 283 9.91 -9.97 9.70
C VAL A 283 9.57 -10.99 8.62
N ALA A 284 9.34 -10.53 7.39
CA ALA A 284 9.05 -11.41 6.25
C ALA A 284 10.22 -12.36 5.94
N ALA A 285 11.47 -11.91 6.15
CA ALA A 285 12.68 -12.72 5.99
C ALA A 285 12.99 -13.63 7.20
N GLY A 286 12.16 -13.60 8.27
CA GLY A 286 12.39 -14.38 9.50
C GLY A 286 13.59 -13.91 10.35
N GLN A 287 14.14 -12.71 10.06
CA GLN A 287 15.30 -12.17 10.78
C GLN A 287 14.92 -11.37 12.03
N LYS A 288 13.67 -10.91 12.11
CA LYS A 288 13.11 -10.26 13.31
C LYS A 288 11.71 -10.79 13.60
N PRO A 289 11.32 -10.84 14.88
CA PRO A 289 9.98 -11.27 15.24
C PRO A 289 8.94 -10.22 14.83
N GLY A 290 7.79 -10.68 14.37
CA GLY A 290 6.57 -9.90 14.24
C GLY A 290 5.93 -9.62 15.60
N ARG A 291 4.61 -9.83 15.74
CA ARG A 291 3.91 -9.78 17.05
C ARG A 291 4.53 -10.76 18.04
N GLN A 292 4.79 -10.31 19.27
CA GLN A 292 5.38 -11.15 20.32
C GLN A 292 4.39 -11.46 21.44
N LEU A 293 3.48 -10.54 21.76
CA LEU A 293 2.50 -10.71 22.83
C LEU A 293 1.08 -10.63 22.28
N PRO A 294 0.13 -11.40 22.83
CA PRO A 294 -1.26 -11.39 22.38
C PRO A 294 -1.95 -10.03 22.51
N ASP A 295 -1.63 -9.27 23.54
CA ASP A 295 -2.19 -7.94 23.86
C ASP A 295 -1.39 -6.77 23.28
N GLU A 296 -0.22 -7.03 22.69
CA GLU A 296 0.60 -6.02 22.02
C GLU A 296 -0.20 -5.36 20.88
N ILE A 297 -0.20 -4.03 20.81
CA ILE A 297 -0.70 -3.29 19.65
C ILE A 297 0.43 -3.19 18.64
N THR A 298 0.18 -3.56 17.39
CA THR A 298 1.15 -3.42 16.29
C THR A 298 0.67 -2.39 15.30
N CYS A 299 1.58 -1.54 14.81
CA CYS A 299 1.27 -0.53 13.80
C CYS A 299 2.23 -0.66 12.62
N PHE A 300 1.69 -0.88 11.43
CA PHE A 300 2.43 -0.81 10.18
C PHE A 300 2.20 0.53 9.51
N LYS A 301 3.26 1.34 9.40
CA LYS A 301 3.24 2.59 8.65
C LYS A 301 3.91 2.38 7.30
N SER A 302 3.16 2.61 6.23
CA SER A 302 3.67 2.57 4.85
C SER A 302 3.56 3.95 4.20
N VAL A 303 4.63 4.37 3.55
CA VAL A 303 4.66 5.53 2.64
C VAL A 303 4.75 5.09 1.18
N GLY A 304 5.01 3.80 0.96
CA GLY A 304 5.11 3.17 -0.34
C GLY A 304 6.49 3.32 -0.98
N VAL A 305 7.06 2.20 -1.39
CA VAL A 305 8.41 2.10 -1.97
C VAL A 305 8.37 1.39 -3.33
N ALA A 306 9.32 1.72 -4.20
CA ALA A 306 9.33 1.28 -5.59
C ALA A 306 9.42 -0.24 -5.78
N VAL A 307 10.00 -0.98 -4.81
CA VAL A 307 10.03 -2.46 -4.87
C VAL A 307 8.65 -3.08 -4.99
N GLN A 308 7.64 -2.46 -4.36
CA GLN A 308 6.27 -2.96 -4.42
C GLN A 308 5.73 -2.92 -5.85
N ASP A 309 6.01 -1.83 -6.58
CA ASP A 309 5.52 -1.62 -7.94
C ASP A 309 6.20 -2.59 -8.91
N VAL A 310 7.53 -2.76 -8.79
CA VAL A 310 8.30 -3.67 -9.66
C VAL A 310 7.97 -5.13 -9.37
N ALA A 311 7.86 -5.53 -8.10
CA ALA A 311 7.48 -6.90 -7.74
C ALA A 311 6.05 -7.25 -8.19
N ALA A 312 5.10 -6.32 -8.01
CA ALA A 312 3.73 -6.51 -8.46
C ALA A 312 3.65 -6.64 -9.99
N LEU A 313 4.33 -5.76 -10.74
CA LEU A 313 4.33 -5.83 -12.21
C LEU A 313 5.05 -7.07 -12.72
N GLY A 314 6.21 -7.42 -12.16
CA GLY A 314 6.96 -8.62 -12.54
C GLY A 314 6.13 -9.89 -12.38
N ARG A 315 5.43 -10.01 -11.23
CA ARG A 315 4.52 -11.14 -10.99
C ARG A 315 3.30 -11.12 -11.92
N ALA A 316 2.69 -9.94 -12.13
CA ALA A 316 1.56 -9.79 -13.04
C ALA A 316 1.94 -10.10 -14.48
N LEU A 317 3.12 -9.67 -14.96
CA LEU A 317 3.59 -9.93 -16.32
C LEU A 317 3.81 -11.42 -16.58
N ALA A 318 4.43 -12.14 -15.63
CA ALA A 318 4.64 -13.56 -15.74
C ALA A 318 3.32 -14.33 -15.87
N GLU A 319 2.32 -13.95 -15.05
CA GLU A 319 1.01 -14.58 -15.07
C GLU A 319 0.17 -14.16 -16.29
N ALA A 320 0.25 -12.89 -16.70
CA ALA A 320 -0.41 -12.38 -17.90
C ALA A 320 0.04 -13.14 -19.15
N LYS A 321 1.34 -13.40 -19.31
CA LYS A 321 1.88 -14.24 -20.40
C LYS A 321 1.27 -15.65 -20.39
N ARG A 322 1.16 -16.25 -19.20
CA ARG A 322 0.56 -17.60 -19.05
C ARG A 322 -0.93 -17.62 -19.43
N LEU A 323 -1.65 -16.55 -19.12
CA LEU A 323 -3.09 -16.41 -19.37
C LEU A 323 -3.44 -15.81 -20.72
N GLY A 324 -2.46 -15.38 -21.52
CA GLY A 324 -2.69 -14.71 -22.80
C GLY A 324 -3.35 -13.32 -22.64
N LEU A 325 -3.04 -12.61 -21.54
CA LEU A 325 -3.57 -11.28 -21.24
C LEU A 325 -2.61 -10.18 -21.73
N GLY A 326 -3.16 -8.98 -21.93
CA GLY A 326 -2.43 -7.82 -22.39
C GLY A 326 -2.47 -7.68 -23.92
N LYS A 327 -1.94 -6.55 -24.39
CA LYS A 327 -1.84 -6.25 -25.83
C LYS A 327 -0.39 -6.03 -26.19
N GLU A 328 0.15 -6.79 -27.13
CA GLU A 328 1.47 -6.55 -27.70
C GLU A 328 1.43 -5.36 -28.67
N VAL A 329 2.44 -4.50 -28.57
CA VAL A 329 2.66 -3.35 -29.46
C VAL A 329 4.10 -3.39 -29.94
N GLU A 330 4.29 -3.14 -31.23
CA GLU A 330 5.60 -2.96 -31.87
C GLU A 330 5.89 -1.47 -32.05
N PHE A 331 7.13 -1.04 -31.71
CA PHE A 331 7.63 0.32 -31.89
C PHE A 331 8.78 0.38 -32.88
#